data_3cc553cfa395d0db1f094647177b0ad7
#
_entry.id   3cc553cfa395d0db1f094647177b0ad7
#
_cell.length_a   1.000
_cell.length_b   1.000
_cell.length_c   1.000
_cell.angle_alpha   90.00
_cell.angle_beta   90.00
_cell.angle_gamma   90.00
#
_symmetry.space_group_name_H-M   'P 1'
#
loop_
_entity.id
_entity.type
_entity.pdbx_description
1 polymer ?
#
loop_
_entity_poly.entity_id
_entity_poly.type
_entity_poly.pdbx_seq_one_letter_code
_entity_poly.pdbx_strand_id
1 'polypeptide(L)'
;LLLNPFFIGNIACNLICFEGMISTQTITNLILAPLTSLDPEKYTTADKLFSHIHDNMLMAIDRGMPQKYGELIHRLMSGFAVLLIDGCPKAFAFGVQGYETRGISEPSTEGNIRGSHEGFVETVRTNMSLVRRRIKSPLLRFELFPITEVSKVDVIIAYMTDRVPMK
;
A
#
# COMPACT_ATOMS: atom_id res chain seq x y z
N LEU A 1 -2.00 -3.70 6.02
CA LEU A 1 -1.38 -4.33 4.88
C LEU A 1 -2.43 -5.15 4.15
N LEU A 2 -2.56 -4.93 2.84
CA LEU A 2 -3.42 -5.72 1.96
C LEU A 2 -2.55 -6.75 1.23
N LEU A 3 -2.97 -8.00 1.27
CA LEU A 3 -2.36 -9.11 0.55
C LEU A 3 -3.39 -9.62 -0.45
N ASN A 4 -3.09 -9.50 -1.73
CA ASN A 4 -3.99 -9.92 -2.81
C ASN A 4 -3.34 -11.05 -3.60
N PRO A 5 -3.56 -12.31 -3.20
CA PRO A 5 -3.06 -13.47 -3.92
C PRO A 5 -3.89 -13.71 -5.19
N PHE A 6 -3.22 -14.07 -6.28
CA PHE A 6 -3.82 -14.44 -7.56
C PHE A 6 -2.89 -15.35 -8.34
N PHE A 7 -3.37 -15.89 -9.45
CA PHE A 7 -2.59 -16.79 -10.31
C PHE A 7 -2.51 -16.26 -11.73
N ILE A 8 -1.38 -16.47 -12.37
CA ILE A 8 -1.18 -16.33 -13.81
C ILE A 8 -0.79 -17.71 -14.32
N GLY A 9 -1.75 -18.42 -14.93
CA GLY A 9 -1.61 -19.85 -15.17
C GLY A 9 -1.42 -20.63 -13.87
N ASN A 10 -0.32 -21.37 -13.78
CA ASN A 10 0.04 -22.14 -12.58
C ASN A 10 1.00 -21.39 -11.63
N ILE A 11 1.34 -20.14 -11.92
CA ILE A 11 2.28 -19.34 -11.15
C ILE A 11 1.51 -18.52 -10.13
N ALA A 12 1.75 -18.76 -8.84
CA ALA A 12 1.17 -17.99 -7.77
C ALA A 12 1.83 -16.60 -7.71
N CYS A 13 1.03 -15.57 -7.57
CA CYS A 13 1.46 -14.18 -7.44
C CYS A 13 0.78 -13.53 -6.24
N ASN A 14 1.41 -12.53 -5.67
CA ASN A 14 0.81 -11.75 -4.60
C ASN A 14 1.10 -10.25 -4.80
N LEU A 15 0.06 -9.45 -4.84
CA LEU A 15 0.17 -8.00 -4.87
C LEU A 15 -0.03 -7.46 -3.46
N ILE A 16 1.02 -6.85 -2.92
CA ILE A 16 1.08 -6.34 -1.55
C ILE A 16 1.04 -4.82 -1.57
N CYS A 17 0.19 -4.22 -0.76
CA CYS A 17 0.13 -2.77 -0.61
C CYS A 17 -0.42 -2.35 0.76
N PHE A 18 -0.27 -1.07 1.12
CA PHE A 18 -0.91 -0.51 2.30
C PHE A 18 -2.22 0.21 1.93
N GLU A 19 -3.29 -0.18 2.60
CA GLU A 19 -4.57 0.50 2.53
C GLU A 19 -4.42 1.99 2.89
N GLY A 20 -5.11 2.85 2.14
CA GLY A 20 -5.06 4.30 2.33
C GLY A 20 -3.80 5.00 1.80
N MET A 21 -2.82 4.23 1.30
CA MET A 21 -1.58 4.77 0.71
C MET A 21 -1.57 4.72 -0.81
N ILE A 22 -2.48 3.96 -1.39
CA ILE A 22 -2.53 3.63 -2.82
C ILE A 22 -3.86 4.06 -3.43
N SER A 23 -3.87 4.30 -4.73
CA SER A 23 -5.09 4.45 -5.52
C SER A 23 -5.56 3.09 -6.01
N THR A 24 -6.71 2.65 -5.54
CA THR A 24 -7.33 1.38 -5.98
C THR A 24 -7.59 1.39 -7.48
N GLN A 25 -8.07 2.52 -8.02
CA GLN A 25 -8.32 2.68 -9.46
C GLN A 25 -7.03 2.54 -10.27
N THR A 26 -5.94 3.15 -9.79
CA THR A 26 -4.62 3.06 -10.44
C THR A 26 -4.10 1.63 -10.45
N ILE A 27 -4.20 0.92 -9.32
CA ILE A 27 -3.81 -0.50 -9.24
C ILE A 27 -4.63 -1.35 -10.21
N THR A 28 -5.94 -1.18 -10.22
CA THR A 28 -6.83 -1.97 -11.10
C THR A 28 -6.47 -1.76 -12.55
N ASN A 29 -6.31 -0.52 -12.98
CA ASN A 29 -6.09 -0.19 -14.39
C ASN A 29 -4.66 -0.48 -14.86
N LEU A 30 -3.65 -0.14 -14.05
CA LEU A 30 -2.25 -0.20 -14.48
C LEU A 30 -1.55 -1.50 -14.09
N ILE A 31 -2.07 -2.25 -13.13
CA ILE A 31 -1.41 -3.47 -12.64
C ILE A 31 -2.29 -4.69 -12.88
N LEU A 32 -3.49 -4.73 -12.28
CA LEU A 32 -4.31 -5.92 -12.32
C LEU A 32 -4.85 -6.22 -13.72
N ALA A 33 -5.40 -5.23 -14.42
CA ALA A 33 -5.95 -5.44 -15.75
C ALA A 33 -4.90 -5.96 -16.75
N PRO A 34 -3.68 -5.37 -16.86
CA PRO A 34 -2.63 -5.92 -17.71
C PRO A 34 -2.20 -7.33 -17.31
N LEU A 35 -2.06 -7.62 -16.00
CA LEU A 35 -1.63 -8.95 -15.53
C LEU A 35 -2.68 -10.03 -15.79
N THR A 36 -3.94 -9.71 -15.59
CA THR A 36 -5.06 -10.67 -15.82
C THR A 36 -5.35 -10.89 -17.30
N SER A 37 -4.89 -9.99 -18.19
CA SER A 37 -5.02 -10.15 -19.64
C SER A 37 -3.92 -11.03 -20.26
N LEU A 38 -2.91 -11.43 -19.48
CA LEU A 38 -1.85 -12.31 -19.95
C LEU A 38 -2.39 -13.69 -20.27
N ASP A 39 -1.93 -14.25 -21.39
CA ASP A 39 -2.23 -15.64 -21.77
C ASP A 39 -1.53 -16.60 -20.79
N PRO A 40 -2.30 -17.35 -19.97
CA PRO A 40 -1.73 -18.18 -18.93
C PRO A 40 -0.87 -19.33 -19.46
N GLU A 41 -1.08 -19.78 -20.71
CA GLU A 41 -0.35 -20.89 -21.30
C GLU A 41 1.07 -20.50 -21.75
N LYS A 42 1.33 -19.20 -21.94
CA LYS A 42 2.64 -18.70 -22.37
C LYS A 42 3.70 -18.74 -21.26
N TYR A 43 3.28 -18.69 -20.00
CA TYR A 43 4.20 -18.54 -18.88
C TYR A 43 4.23 -19.80 -18.03
N THR A 44 5.19 -20.67 -18.33
CA THR A 44 5.37 -21.96 -17.64
C THR A 44 6.30 -21.89 -16.44
N THR A 45 7.07 -20.80 -16.31
CA THR A 45 8.03 -20.58 -15.20
C THR A 45 7.98 -19.14 -14.70
N ALA A 46 8.28 -18.97 -13.41
CA ALA A 46 8.34 -17.66 -12.76
C ALA A 46 9.31 -16.69 -13.46
N ASP A 47 10.48 -17.19 -13.89
CA ASP A 47 11.48 -16.36 -14.59
C ASP A 47 10.99 -15.84 -15.93
N LYS A 48 10.26 -16.66 -16.70
CA LYS A 48 9.69 -16.22 -17.98
C LYS A 48 8.62 -15.15 -17.75
N LEU A 49 7.78 -15.34 -16.75
CA LEU A 49 6.77 -14.34 -16.37
C LEU A 49 7.44 -13.06 -15.91
N PHE A 50 8.44 -13.14 -15.04
CA PHE A 50 9.19 -11.98 -14.56
C PHE A 50 9.84 -11.21 -15.71
N SER A 51 10.56 -11.90 -16.60
CA SER A 51 11.22 -11.27 -17.76
C SER A 51 10.20 -10.60 -18.67
N HIS A 52 9.05 -11.23 -18.91
CA HIS A 52 8.00 -10.63 -19.72
C HIS A 52 7.47 -9.33 -19.11
N ILE A 53 7.16 -9.34 -17.81
CA ILE A 53 6.71 -8.14 -17.09
C ILE A 53 7.80 -7.06 -17.11
N HIS A 54 9.05 -7.46 -16.93
CA HIS A 54 10.18 -6.54 -16.92
C HIS A 54 10.37 -5.85 -18.28
N ASP A 55 10.38 -6.63 -19.36
CA ASP A 55 10.85 -6.17 -20.67
C ASP A 55 9.70 -5.63 -21.54
N ASN A 56 8.47 -6.15 -21.36
CA ASN A 56 7.37 -5.89 -22.29
C ASN A 56 6.17 -5.17 -21.68
N MET A 57 6.14 -5.00 -20.35
CA MET A 57 4.99 -4.38 -19.68
C MET A 57 5.38 -3.07 -19.00
N LEU A 58 4.86 -1.96 -19.47
CA LEU A 58 4.95 -0.67 -18.78
C LEU A 58 3.70 -0.47 -17.91
N MET A 59 3.75 -0.97 -16.69
CA MET A 59 2.61 -0.95 -15.76
C MET A 59 2.51 0.35 -14.96
N ALA A 60 3.64 0.98 -14.65
CA ALA A 60 3.72 2.27 -13.98
C ALA A 60 5.01 2.97 -14.39
N ILE A 61 4.96 4.31 -14.47
CA ILE A 61 6.13 5.12 -14.82
C ILE A 61 7.20 5.01 -13.72
N ASP A 62 6.77 5.13 -12.45
CA ASP A 62 7.65 4.91 -11.31
C ASP A 62 7.65 3.42 -10.93
N ARG A 63 8.60 2.70 -11.53
CA ARG A 63 8.80 1.27 -11.31
C ARG A 63 10.19 1.02 -10.75
N GLY A 64 10.28 0.19 -9.74
CA GLY A 64 11.54 -0.24 -9.14
C GLY A 64 11.59 -1.74 -8.89
N MET A 65 12.79 -2.26 -8.72
CA MET A 65 13.05 -3.64 -8.32
C MET A 65 13.87 -3.61 -7.03
N PRO A 66 13.23 -3.67 -5.85
CA PRO A 66 13.94 -3.66 -4.58
C PRO A 66 14.84 -4.88 -4.46
N GLN A 67 16.09 -4.65 -4.08
CA GLN A 67 17.12 -5.70 -3.96
C GLN A 67 17.22 -6.26 -2.53
N LYS A 68 16.70 -5.51 -1.55
CA LYS A 68 16.78 -5.85 -0.13
C LYS A 68 15.42 -5.67 0.54
N TYR A 69 15.18 -6.44 1.59
CA TYR A 69 13.94 -6.33 2.39
C TYR A 69 13.69 -4.92 2.91
N GLY A 70 14.73 -4.23 3.37
CA GLY A 70 14.61 -2.85 3.85
C GLY A 70 14.11 -1.90 2.77
N GLU A 71 14.59 -2.03 1.54
CA GLU A 71 14.12 -1.24 0.39
C GLU A 71 12.67 -1.59 0.04
N LEU A 72 12.33 -2.88 0.01
CA LEU A 72 10.97 -3.33 -0.25
C LEU A 72 9.98 -2.76 0.77
N ILE A 73 10.30 -2.85 2.06
CA ILE A 73 9.47 -2.29 3.13
C ILE A 73 9.37 -0.78 3.01
N HIS A 74 10.48 -0.09 2.72
CA HIS A 74 10.47 1.36 2.52
C HIS A 74 9.56 1.77 1.35
N ARG A 75 9.59 1.04 0.24
CA ARG A 75 8.70 1.26 -0.90
C ARG A 75 7.24 1.07 -0.51
N LEU A 76 6.90 -0.03 0.17
CA LEU A 76 5.55 -0.25 0.68
C LEU A 76 5.08 0.90 1.58
N MET A 77 5.93 1.34 2.53
CA MET A 77 5.63 2.48 3.41
C MET A 77 5.54 3.82 2.67
N SER A 78 6.01 3.88 1.44
CA SER A 78 5.92 5.06 0.57
C SER A 78 4.75 5.01 -0.41
N GLY A 79 3.84 4.02 -0.28
CA GLY A 79 2.63 3.90 -1.10
C GLY A 79 2.86 3.23 -2.44
N PHE A 80 3.89 2.38 -2.54
CA PHE A 80 4.06 1.49 -3.68
C PHE A 80 3.26 0.20 -3.48
N ALA A 81 2.79 -0.37 -4.58
CA ALA A 81 2.34 -1.75 -4.62
C ALA A 81 3.52 -2.65 -5.02
N VAL A 82 3.68 -3.76 -4.31
CA VAL A 82 4.76 -4.73 -4.56
C VAL A 82 4.16 -6.01 -5.11
N LEU A 83 4.64 -6.43 -6.28
CA LEU A 83 4.29 -7.71 -6.89
C LEU A 83 5.38 -8.74 -6.59
N LEU A 84 4.97 -9.83 -5.96
CA LEU A 84 5.77 -11.03 -5.73
C LEU A 84 5.30 -12.14 -6.66
N ILE A 85 6.24 -12.89 -7.21
CA ILE A 85 5.98 -14.05 -8.08
C ILE A 85 6.62 -15.26 -7.42
N ASP A 86 5.82 -16.28 -7.14
CA ASP A 86 6.34 -17.50 -6.50
C ASP A 86 7.40 -18.17 -7.37
N GLY A 87 8.49 -18.62 -6.73
CA GLY A 87 9.66 -19.16 -7.41
C GLY A 87 10.60 -18.12 -8.03
N CYS A 88 10.32 -16.80 -7.88
CA CYS A 88 11.22 -15.73 -8.34
C CYS A 88 11.77 -14.94 -7.12
N PRO A 89 13.10 -14.86 -6.94
CA PRO A 89 13.70 -14.12 -5.82
C PRO A 89 13.68 -12.60 -5.99
N LYS A 90 13.02 -12.09 -7.02
CA LYS A 90 12.92 -10.68 -7.37
C LYS A 90 11.49 -10.20 -7.19
N ALA A 91 11.33 -8.91 -6.93
CA ALA A 91 10.04 -8.26 -6.80
C ALA A 91 9.95 -7.00 -7.67
N PHE A 92 8.74 -6.65 -8.08
CA PHE A 92 8.47 -5.33 -8.65
C PHE A 92 7.83 -4.44 -7.61
N ALA A 93 8.19 -3.16 -7.61
CA ALA A 93 7.51 -2.12 -6.86
C ALA A 93 6.98 -1.07 -7.85
N PHE A 94 5.67 -0.82 -7.80
CA PHE A 94 4.98 0.10 -8.69
C PHE A 94 4.50 1.32 -7.90
N GLY A 95 4.85 2.52 -8.36
CA GLY A 95 4.37 3.78 -7.81
C GLY A 95 2.91 4.00 -8.17
N VAL A 96 2.03 3.70 -7.23
CA VAL A 96 0.57 3.80 -7.37
C VAL A 96 -0.04 4.63 -6.25
N GLN A 97 0.75 5.58 -5.76
CA GLN A 97 0.29 6.50 -4.72
C GLN A 97 -0.99 7.20 -5.18
N GLY A 98 -1.98 7.17 -4.34
CA GLY A 98 -3.25 7.85 -4.58
C GLY A 98 -3.89 8.08 -3.24
N TYR A 99 -3.76 9.30 -2.77
CA TYR A 99 -4.41 9.72 -1.55
C TYR A 99 -5.74 10.35 -1.94
N GLU A 100 -6.80 9.96 -1.28
CA GLU A 100 -8.02 10.76 -1.32
C GLU A 100 -7.72 12.09 -0.61
N THR A 101 -7.37 13.10 -1.39
CA THR A 101 -7.12 14.47 -0.89
C THR A 101 -8.41 15.29 -0.77
N ARG A 102 -9.53 14.72 -1.19
CA ARG A 102 -10.84 15.42 -1.11
C ARG A 102 -11.27 15.53 0.34
N GLY A 103 -11.31 16.76 0.82
CA GLY A 103 -11.82 17.10 2.15
C GLY A 103 -10.75 17.24 3.24
N ILE A 104 -9.46 17.07 2.95
CA ILE A 104 -8.40 17.48 3.89
C ILE A 104 -8.28 18.99 3.78
N SER A 105 -8.99 19.71 4.63
CA SER A 105 -8.94 21.15 4.77
C SER A 105 -8.18 21.53 6.03
N GLU A 106 -7.69 22.76 6.03
CA GLU A 106 -7.15 23.38 7.25
C GLU A 106 -8.27 23.46 8.30
N PRO A 107 -8.02 23.07 9.57
CA PRO A 107 -9.00 23.23 10.63
C PRO A 107 -9.37 24.71 10.76
N SER A 108 -10.66 25.02 10.66
CA SER A 108 -11.16 26.40 10.70
C SER A 108 -10.96 27.08 12.05
N THR A 109 -10.68 26.32 13.10
CA THR A 109 -10.56 26.78 14.49
C THR A 109 -9.14 26.77 15.04
N GLU A 110 -8.20 26.06 14.40
CA GLU A 110 -6.80 25.91 14.86
C GLU A 110 -5.84 26.08 13.67
N GLY A 111 -5.83 27.26 13.07
CA GLY A 111 -4.89 27.60 11.99
C GLY A 111 -3.45 27.74 12.54
N ASN A 112 -2.57 26.82 12.19
CA ASN A 112 -1.16 26.90 12.49
C ASN A 112 -0.47 27.91 11.54
N ILE A 113 0.13 28.96 12.07
CA ILE A 113 0.90 29.95 11.28
C ILE A 113 2.17 29.30 10.66
N ARG A 114 2.71 28.27 11.29
CA ARG A 114 3.83 27.45 10.78
C ARG A 114 3.59 25.99 11.11
N GLY A 115 3.47 25.14 10.10
CA GLY A 115 3.29 23.70 10.29
C GLY A 115 2.46 23.05 9.22
N SER A 116 1.94 21.88 9.52
CA SER A 116 1.04 21.17 8.61
C SER A 116 -0.34 21.79 8.64
N HIS A 117 -0.85 22.13 7.46
CA HIS A 117 -2.23 22.59 7.27
C HIS A 117 -3.21 21.41 7.07
N GLU A 118 -2.75 20.15 7.21
CA GLU A 118 -3.59 18.97 7.13
C GLU A 118 -4.13 18.63 8.52
N GLY A 119 -5.45 18.74 8.71
CA GLY A 119 -6.17 18.29 9.89
C GLY A 119 -6.74 16.87 9.75
N PHE A 120 -7.12 16.26 10.87
CA PHE A 120 -7.91 15.04 10.85
C PHE A 120 -9.32 15.33 10.35
N VAL A 121 -9.88 14.33 9.66
CA VAL A 121 -11.25 14.35 9.14
C VAL A 121 -12.09 13.29 9.87
N GLU A 122 -13.41 13.27 9.62
CA GLU A 122 -14.33 12.34 10.27
C GLU A 122 -14.01 10.86 9.97
N THR A 123 -13.42 10.59 8.81
CA THR A 123 -13.10 9.22 8.38
C THR A 123 -11.81 8.73 9.01
N VAL A 124 -11.93 7.81 9.94
CA VAL A 124 -10.81 7.21 10.68
C VAL A 124 -9.73 6.61 9.76
N ARG A 125 -10.14 5.94 8.67
CA ARG A 125 -9.20 5.36 7.67
C ARG A 125 -8.35 6.43 6.98
N THR A 126 -8.94 7.58 6.66
CA THR A 126 -8.20 8.72 6.11
C THR A 126 -7.17 9.23 7.11
N ASN A 127 -7.54 9.36 8.39
CA ASN A 127 -6.63 9.79 9.45
C ASN A 127 -5.46 8.82 9.66
N MET A 128 -5.71 7.51 9.59
CA MET A 128 -4.63 6.49 9.60
C MET A 128 -3.64 6.71 8.45
N SER A 129 -4.13 6.98 7.25
CA SER A 129 -3.27 7.21 6.09
C SER A 129 -2.45 8.50 6.23
N LEU A 130 -3.01 9.56 6.83
CA LEU A 130 -2.29 10.80 7.14
C LEU A 130 -1.11 10.53 8.09
N VAL A 131 -1.35 9.79 9.18
CA VAL A 131 -0.30 9.41 10.13
C VAL A 131 0.75 8.53 9.46
N ARG A 132 0.34 7.52 8.69
CA ARG A 132 1.24 6.59 8.01
C ARG A 132 2.12 7.27 6.97
N ARG A 133 1.60 8.27 6.26
CA ARG A 133 2.39 9.07 5.31
C ARG A 133 3.53 9.85 5.97
N ARG A 134 3.31 10.30 7.18
CA ARG A 134 4.32 11.04 7.97
C ARG A 134 5.29 10.11 8.69
N ILE A 135 4.78 9.01 9.24
CA ILE A 135 5.56 8.03 9.97
C ILE A 135 5.70 6.77 9.11
N LYS A 136 6.69 6.77 8.23
CA LYS A 136 7.00 5.64 7.31
C LYS A 136 7.83 4.58 8.03
N SER A 137 7.28 4.02 9.11
CA SER A 137 7.96 3.03 9.93
C SER A 137 7.16 1.73 10.01
N PRO A 138 7.79 0.57 9.83
CA PRO A 138 7.15 -0.73 10.02
C PRO A 138 6.77 -0.99 11.49
N LEU A 139 7.32 -0.21 12.42
CA LEU A 139 7.01 -0.29 13.85
C LEU A 139 5.73 0.47 14.22
N LEU A 140 5.18 1.29 13.32
CA LEU A 140 3.91 1.97 13.54
C LEU A 140 2.77 0.97 13.48
N ARG A 141 2.02 0.86 14.58
CA ARG A 141 0.81 0.02 14.72
C ARG A 141 -0.42 0.87 14.90
N PHE A 142 -1.52 0.31 14.42
CA PHE A 142 -2.86 0.84 14.63
C PHE A 142 -3.73 -0.27 15.18
N GLU A 143 -4.42 0.01 16.25
CA GLU A 143 -5.43 -0.89 16.84
C GLU A 143 -6.79 -0.21 16.77
N LEU A 144 -7.75 -0.92 16.19
CA LEU A 144 -9.12 -0.47 16.02
C LEU A 144 -10.00 -1.04 17.12
N PHE A 145 -10.70 -0.19 17.82
CA PHE A 145 -11.64 -0.57 18.88
C PHE A 145 -13.02 0.00 18.59
N PRO A 146 -14.05 -0.83 18.44
CA PRO A 146 -15.44 -0.37 18.48
C PRO A 146 -15.81 -0.05 19.93
N ILE A 147 -16.13 1.22 20.22
CA ILE A 147 -16.38 1.65 21.62
C ILE A 147 -17.82 1.36 22.06
N THR A 148 -18.78 1.31 21.17
CA THR A 148 -20.19 1.14 21.56
C THR A 148 -20.86 0.04 20.77
N GLU A 149 -21.76 -0.71 21.44
CA GLU A 149 -22.58 -1.74 20.79
C GLU A 149 -23.64 -1.13 19.87
N VAL A 150 -24.11 0.06 20.17
CA VAL A 150 -25.23 0.72 19.47
C VAL A 150 -24.76 1.57 18.28
N SER A 151 -23.80 2.46 18.50
CA SER A 151 -23.33 3.40 17.44
C SER A 151 -22.14 2.87 16.66
N LYS A 152 -21.45 1.82 17.18
CA LYS A 152 -20.26 1.21 16.55
C LYS A 152 -19.23 2.24 16.07
N VAL A 153 -18.98 3.25 16.91
CA VAL A 153 -17.97 4.27 16.63
C VAL A 153 -16.58 3.63 16.71
N ASP A 154 -15.85 3.71 15.62
CA ASP A 154 -14.48 3.22 15.55
C ASP A 154 -13.51 4.20 16.19
N VAL A 155 -12.73 3.73 17.15
CA VAL A 155 -11.60 4.46 17.73
C VAL A 155 -10.31 3.74 17.37
N ILE A 156 -9.29 4.51 16.99
CA ILE A 156 -7.98 3.97 16.66
C ILE A 156 -6.93 4.50 17.61
N ILE A 157 -6.14 3.57 18.15
CA ILE A 157 -4.91 3.88 18.87
C ILE A 157 -3.73 3.65 17.93
N ALA A 158 -2.92 4.69 17.73
CA ALA A 158 -1.68 4.61 16.96
C ALA A 158 -0.48 4.67 17.91
N TYR A 159 0.47 3.74 17.77
CA TYR A 159 1.65 3.69 18.62
C TYR A 159 2.85 3.07 17.90
N MET A 160 4.05 3.33 18.45
CA MET A 160 5.30 2.71 18.00
C MET A 160 5.62 1.51 18.88
N THR A 161 5.77 0.32 18.28
CA THR A 161 5.97 -0.93 19.04
C THR A 161 7.27 -0.97 19.85
N ASP A 162 8.26 -0.17 19.48
CA ASP A 162 9.54 -0.04 20.20
C ASP A 162 9.51 0.99 21.34
N ARG A 163 8.40 1.72 21.51
CA ARG A 163 8.24 2.80 22.48
C ARG A 163 7.21 2.50 23.57
N VAL A 164 6.33 1.56 23.34
CA VAL A 164 5.27 1.16 24.28
C VAL A 164 5.74 -0.06 25.04
N PRO A 165 5.77 -0.04 26.41
CA PRO A 165 6.06 -1.24 27.18
C PRO A 165 4.95 -2.26 26.94
N MET A 166 5.32 -3.43 26.41
CA MET A 166 4.40 -4.55 26.36
C MET A 166 4.19 -5.08 27.77
N LYS A 167 2.96 -5.03 28.24
CA LYS A 167 2.53 -5.70 29.48
C LYS A 167 2.18 -7.14 29.20
#